data_bd7438f812b6c3895cdbbd1a52ed9fdd
#
_entry.id   bd7438f812b6c3895cdbbd1a52ed9fdd
#
_cell.length_a   1.000
_cell.length_b   1.000
_cell.length_c   1.000
_cell.angle_alpha   90.00
_cell.angle_beta   90.00
_cell.angle_gamma   90.00
#
_symmetry.space_group_name_H-M   'P 1'
#
loop_
_entity.id
_entity.type
_entity.pdbx_description
1 polymer ?
#
loop_
_entity_poly.entity_id
_entity_poly.type
_entity_poly.pdbx_seq_one_letter_code
_entity_poly.pdbx_strand_id
1 'polypeptide(L)'
;MKSLILAACVVFAFSALSAQTPVWQPSPGHTQIPIWPEAAPDPQPVKGPEGVELDPKFLVAGKPVVGVTNVTRPTMTVYSPTGKNTDAAVVVFPGGGYQILAIDLEGSEVCDWLTSKGITCVLLKYRVTDVGPYPKSGPYPESPMALEDAQRTVGLVRFHAAEWHIDPHKIGVLGFSAGGHLVAAMSTHFDKRLYPSVDAADKESCRPDFAVGVYPGHLSLTVAEWDARQGTKKFALPDSAHRPGADKQLELNPDLHITNQTPPTFLVQAQDDHVDSVYFPLAYYIALIKARVPTEMHMYAQGGHAFGLRRTSLPITDWPDLVERWLKTIGMVSE
;
A
#
# COMPACT_ATOMS: atom_id res chain seq x y z
N MET A 1 1.46 80.94 21.22
CA MET A 1 2.05 79.64 21.51
C MET A 1 1.02 78.60 21.11
N LYS A 2 1.25 77.94 19.94
CA LYS A 2 0.36 76.86 19.45
C LYS A 2 1.11 75.53 19.60
N SER A 3 0.61 74.68 20.48
CA SER A 3 1.17 73.33 20.71
C SER A 3 0.68 72.39 19.63
N LEU A 4 1.62 71.79 18.85
CA LEU A 4 1.35 70.72 17.94
C LEU A 4 1.40 69.39 18.71
N ILE A 5 0.32 68.62 18.70
CA ILE A 5 0.25 67.27 19.23
C ILE A 5 0.54 66.32 18.02
N LEU A 6 1.66 65.64 18.09
CA LEU A 6 2.05 64.60 17.11
C LEU A 6 1.43 63.28 17.55
N ALA A 7 0.44 62.79 16.80
CA ALA A 7 -0.15 61.46 17.05
C ALA A 7 0.70 60.43 16.29
N ALA A 8 1.41 59.59 17.03
CA ALA A 8 2.13 58.41 16.47
C ALA A 8 1.15 57.26 16.26
N CYS A 9 0.85 56.94 14.99
CA CYS A 9 0.15 55.72 14.61
C CYS A 9 1.09 54.53 14.71
N VAL A 10 0.93 53.69 15.70
CA VAL A 10 1.61 52.37 15.78
C VAL A 10 0.83 51.38 14.92
N VAL A 11 1.37 51.05 13.78
CA VAL A 11 0.83 49.99 12.90
C VAL A 11 1.30 48.64 13.43
N PHE A 12 0.42 47.89 14.08
CA PHE A 12 0.66 46.50 14.40
C PHE A 12 0.53 45.64 13.12
N ALA A 13 1.63 45.24 12.58
CA ALA A 13 1.65 44.20 11.55
C ALA A 13 1.35 42.86 12.21
N PHE A 14 0.12 42.36 12.09
CA PHE A 14 -0.22 40.99 12.39
C PHE A 14 0.40 40.11 11.28
N SER A 15 1.55 39.51 11.55
CA SER A 15 2.04 38.38 10.75
C SER A 15 1.08 37.21 10.96
N ALA A 16 0.23 36.95 9.99
CA ALA A 16 -0.55 35.70 9.96
C ALA A 16 0.44 34.55 9.90
N LEU A 17 0.69 33.86 11.01
CA LEU A 17 1.33 32.58 11.02
C LEU A 17 0.41 31.66 10.24
N SER A 18 0.77 31.36 9.00
CA SER A 18 0.18 30.26 8.22
C SER A 18 0.45 28.98 9.02
N ALA A 19 -0.56 28.40 9.63
CA ALA A 19 -0.45 27.10 10.26
C ALA A 19 -0.06 26.11 9.15
N GLN A 20 1.19 25.64 9.16
CA GLN A 20 1.62 24.60 8.24
C GLN A 20 0.79 23.34 8.53
N THR A 21 0.21 22.78 7.49
CA THR A 21 -0.46 21.48 7.59
C THR A 21 0.55 20.47 8.16
N PRO A 22 0.20 19.74 9.22
CA PRO A 22 1.12 18.80 9.82
C PRO A 22 1.53 17.74 8.78
N VAL A 23 2.83 17.54 8.61
CA VAL A 23 3.39 16.48 7.78
C VAL A 23 3.59 15.24 8.66
N TRP A 24 3.19 14.08 8.18
CA TRP A 24 3.36 12.84 8.93
C TRP A 24 4.84 12.57 9.22
N GLN A 25 5.10 12.13 10.45
CA GLN A 25 6.41 11.71 10.90
C GLN A 25 6.32 10.29 11.49
N PRO A 26 7.32 9.43 11.26
CA PRO A 26 7.39 8.14 11.92
C PRO A 26 7.59 8.29 13.43
N SER A 27 7.42 7.20 14.18
CA SER A 27 7.69 7.19 15.61
C SER A 27 9.12 7.64 15.93
N PRO A 28 9.37 8.22 17.12
CA PRO A 28 10.71 8.66 17.52
C PRO A 28 11.78 7.58 17.35
N GLY A 29 12.93 7.96 16.85
CA GLY A 29 14.04 7.04 16.54
C GLY A 29 14.07 6.53 15.11
N HIS A 30 13.04 6.83 14.31
CA HIS A 30 12.98 6.46 12.91
C HIS A 30 13.04 7.69 12.01
N THR A 31 13.59 7.52 10.81
CA THR A 31 13.75 8.62 9.84
C THR A 31 13.15 8.24 8.50
N GLN A 32 12.48 9.18 7.85
CA GLN A 32 12.02 9.01 6.48
C GLN A 32 13.21 9.16 5.52
N ILE A 33 13.47 8.16 4.70
CA ILE A 33 14.53 8.11 3.68
C ILE A 33 13.87 8.36 2.32
N PRO A 34 14.22 9.44 1.58
CA PRO A 34 13.77 9.62 0.22
C PRO A 34 14.16 8.41 -0.65
N ILE A 35 13.23 7.87 -1.43
CA ILE A 35 13.54 6.74 -2.32
C ILE A 35 14.11 7.18 -3.66
N TRP A 36 13.90 8.44 -4.04
CA TRP A 36 14.46 9.03 -5.23
C TRP A 36 15.55 10.05 -4.84
N PRO A 37 16.73 10.03 -5.45
CA PRO A 37 17.80 10.98 -5.13
C PRO A 37 17.46 12.42 -5.54
N GLU A 38 16.59 12.55 -6.54
CA GLU A 38 16.06 13.83 -7.05
C GLU A 38 14.52 13.76 -7.13
N ALA A 39 13.92 14.45 -8.12
CA ALA A 39 12.50 14.36 -8.38
C ALA A 39 12.11 12.93 -8.81
N ALA A 40 10.99 12.44 -8.29
CA ALA A 40 10.42 11.17 -8.74
C ALA A 40 10.05 11.24 -10.23
N PRO A 41 10.14 10.12 -10.97
CA PRO A 41 9.70 10.07 -12.36
C PRO A 41 8.18 10.31 -12.47
N ASP A 42 7.71 10.68 -13.65
CA ASP A 42 6.30 10.81 -14.00
C ASP A 42 5.43 11.55 -12.96
N PRO A 43 5.81 12.79 -12.55
CA PRO A 43 5.09 13.51 -11.51
C PRO A 43 3.66 13.82 -11.96
N GLN A 44 2.71 13.58 -11.08
CA GLN A 44 1.31 13.96 -11.30
C GLN A 44 0.96 15.20 -10.49
N PRO A 45 0.06 16.05 -11.00
CA PRO A 45 -0.40 17.22 -10.27
C PRO A 45 -1.18 16.80 -9.03
N VAL A 46 -0.99 17.54 -7.94
CA VAL A 46 -1.75 17.43 -6.70
C VAL A 46 -2.40 18.77 -6.38
N LYS A 47 -3.50 18.77 -5.63
CA LYS A 47 -4.24 20.00 -5.30
C LYS A 47 -3.68 20.78 -4.12
N GLY A 48 -2.74 20.23 -3.39
CA GLY A 48 -2.20 20.86 -2.20
C GLY A 48 -0.89 20.23 -1.73
N PRO A 49 -0.35 20.70 -0.61
CA PRO A 49 0.81 20.10 0.03
C PRO A 49 0.44 18.71 0.60
N GLU A 50 1.48 17.90 0.87
CA GLU A 50 1.31 16.70 1.69
C GLU A 50 0.70 17.08 3.02
N GLY A 51 -0.31 16.34 3.46
CA GLY A 51 -1.06 16.61 4.69
C GLY A 51 -1.40 15.35 5.45
N VAL A 52 -1.75 15.54 6.71
CA VAL A 52 -2.28 14.50 7.59
C VAL A 52 -3.76 14.74 7.79
N GLU A 53 -4.57 13.72 7.54
CA GLU A 53 -6.00 13.72 7.76
C GLU A 53 -6.36 12.74 8.88
N LEU A 54 -7.28 13.15 9.72
CA LEU A 54 -7.84 12.31 10.78
C LEU A 54 -9.36 12.51 10.77
N ASP A 55 -10.10 11.48 10.37
CA ASP A 55 -11.55 11.48 10.56
C ASP A 55 -11.89 10.84 11.91
N PRO A 56 -12.31 11.64 12.92
CA PRO A 56 -12.65 11.11 14.23
C PRO A 56 -13.90 10.22 14.23
N LYS A 57 -14.65 10.18 13.13
CA LYS A 57 -15.83 9.33 12.95
C LYS A 57 -15.48 7.98 12.33
N PHE A 58 -14.37 7.89 11.58
CA PHE A 58 -13.91 6.63 11.02
C PHE A 58 -13.05 5.89 12.03
N LEU A 59 -13.67 4.95 12.74
CA LEU A 59 -13.05 4.19 13.82
C LEU A 59 -12.91 2.72 13.43
N VAL A 60 -11.70 2.18 13.58
CA VAL A 60 -11.41 0.75 13.47
C VAL A 60 -11.08 0.22 14.87
N ALA A 61 -11.84 -0.74 15.36
CA ALA A 61 -11.75 -1.24 16.75
C ALA A 61 -11.73 -0.09 17.80
N GLY A 62 -12.55 0.95 17.59
CA GLY A 62 -12.70 2.09 18.50
C GLY A 62 -11.57 3.13 18.42
N LYS A 63 -10.61 3.00 17.51
CA LYS A 63 -9.52 3.97 17.31
C LYS A 63 -9.62 4.66 15.96
N PRO A 64 -9.37 5.97 15.86
CA PRO A 64 -9.32 6.68 14.58
C PRO A 64 -8.18 6.17 13.70
N VAL A 65 -8.24 6.47 12.41
CA VAL A 65 -7.21 6.15 11.42
C VAL A 65 -6.58 7.43 10.91
N VAL A 66 -5.26 7.43 10.82
CA VAL A 66 -4.48 8.55 10.29
C VAL A 66 -4.25 8.34 8.80
N GLY A 67 -4.74 9.27 7.98
CA GLY A 67 -4.50 9.32 6.54
C GLY A 67 -3.37 10.29 6.18
N VAL A 68 -2.56 9.95 5.19
CA VAL A 68 -1.60 10.89 4.57
C VAL A 68 -2.03 11.11 3.13
N THR A 69 -2.13 12.39 2.73
CA THR A 69 -2.62 12.81 1.40
C THR A 69 -1.54 13.55 0.62
N ASN A 70 -1.72 13.66 -0.69
CA ASN A 70 -0.87 14.47 -1.57
C ASN A 70 0.63 14.15 -1.48
N VAL A 71 0.97 12.88 -1.38
CA VAL A 71 2.38 12.44 -1.35
C VAL A 71 3.00 12.60 -2.72
N THR A 72 3.85 13.62 -2.90
CA THR A 72 4.63 13.86 -4.13
C THR A 72 6.09 13.51 -3.97
N ARG A 73 6.56 13.41 -2.72
CA ARG A 73 7.92 13.01 -2.36
C ARG A 73 7.88 11.71 -1.57
N PRO A 74 7.90 10.57 -2.25
CA PRO A 74 7.79 9.28 -1.59
C PRO A 74 9.04 9.00 -0.75
N THR A 75 8.81 8.37 0.39
CA THR A 75 9.85 8.00 1.35
C THR A 75 9.64 6.60 1.86
N MET A 76 10.70 5.95 2.29
CA MET A 76 10.62 4.73 3.09
C MET A 76 11.11 5.00 4.51
N THR A 77 10.58 4.25 5.46
CA THR A 77 11.05 4.24 6.86
C THR A 77 11.39 2.82 7.25
N VAL A 78 12.60 2.59 7.72
CA VAL A 78 13.09 1.27 8.14
C VAL A 78 12.89 1.10 9.64
N TYR A 79 12.20 0.03 10.02
CA TYR A 79 11.99 -0.41 11.39
C TYR A 79 12.71 -1.74 11.59
N SER A 80 13.83 -1.72 12.30
CA SER A 80 14.60 -2.93 12.58
C SER A 80 14.15 -3.57 13.90
N PRO A 81 14.14 -4.92 14.01
CA PRO A 81 13.85 -5.59 15.26
C PRO A 81 14.93 -5.29 16.29
N THR A 82 14.53 -5.10 17.56
CA THR A 82 15.47 -4.82 18.66
C THR A 82 15.96 -6.09 19.39
N GLY A 83 15.46 -7.28 19.00
CA GLY A 83 15.78 -8.57 19.60
C GLY A 83 16.23 -9.60 18.57
N LYS A 84 15.56 -10.77 18.54
CA LYS A 84 15.79 -11.81 17.52
C LYS A 84 15.60 -11.17 16.14
N ASN A 85 16.55 -11.36 15.24
CA ASN A 85 16.44 -11.02 13.82
C ASN A 85 16.34 -12.32 13.01
N THR A 86 15.34 -12.40 12.12
CA THR A 86 15.13 -13.54 11.21
C THR A 86 15.81 -13.36 9.86
N ASP A 87 16.50 -12.23 9.69
CA ASP A 87 17.08 -11.75 8.42
C ASP A 87 16.04 -11.54 7.29
N ALA A 88 14.76 -11.67 7.59
CA ALA A 88 13.69 -11.36 6.65
C ALA A 88 13.28 -9.88 6.72
N ALA A 89 12.84 -9.35 5.59
CA ALA A 89 12.27 -8.00 5.50
C ALA A 89 10.93 -8.01 4.76
N VAL A 90 10.06 -7.08 5.14
CA VAL A 90 8.77 -6.86 4.48
C VAL A 90 8.63 -5.38 4.14
N VAL A 91 8.43 -5.08 2.86
CA VAL A 91 8.02 -3.73 2.42
C VAL A 91 6.50 -3.65 2.52
N VAL A 92 6.01 -2.68 3.30
CA VAL A 92 4.59 -2.51 3.61
C VAL A 92 4.00 -1.40 2.77
N PHE A 93 2.87 -1.70 2.12
CA PHE A 93 2.09 -0.79 1.29
C PHE A 93 0.74 -0.52 1.96
N PRO A 94 0.55 0.63 2.63
CA PRO A 94 -0.75 1.01 3.17
C PRO A 94 -1.81 1.14 2.07
N GLY A 95 -3.07 0.89 2.39
CA GLY A 95 -4.20 1.17 1.50
C GLY A 95 -4.66 2.61 1.58
N GLY A 96 -5.81 2.88 0.97
CA GLY A 96 -6.43 4.20 0.91
C GLY A 96 -6.81 4.60 -0.52
N GLY A 97 -7.14 3.64 -1.38
CA GLY A 97 -7.67 3.86 -2.73
C GLY A 97 -6.72 4.60 -3.66
N TYR A 98 -5.42 4.60 -3.40
CA TYR A 98 -4.42 5.43 -4.07
C TYR A 98 -4.65 6.94 -3.96
N GLN A 99 -5.54 7.37 -3.08
CA GLN A 99 -5.84 8.78 -2.80
C GLN A 99 -5.21 9.25 -1.50
N ILE A 100 -5.19 8.37 -0.52
CA ILE A 100 -4.54 8.56 0.79
C ILE A 100 -3.71 7.33 1.12
N LEU A 101 -2.96 7.40 2.22
CA LEU A 101 -2.31 6.25 2.86
C LEU A 101 -2.83 6.13 4.29
N ALA A 102 -3.45 5.01 4.64
CA ALA A 102 -3.84 4.68 6.03
C ALA A 102 -2.59 4.33 6.86
N ILE A 103 -1.76 5.36 7.11
CA ILE A 103 -0.35 5.23 7.47
C ILE A 103 -0.09 4.61 8.84
N ASP A 104 -1.04 4.73 9.78
CA ASP A 104 -0.96 4.09 11.10
C ASP A 104 -1.52 2.66 11.05
N LEU A 105 -2.80 2.50 10.72
CA LEU A 105 -3.54 1.24 10.72
C LEU A 105 -2.86 0.16 9.85
N GLU A 106 -2.45 0.55 8.65
CA GLU A 106 -1.93 -0.35 7.61
C GLU A 106 -0.43 -0.11 7.33
N GLY A 107 0.21 0.68 8.17
CA GLY A 107 1.62 1.05 8.08
C GLY A 107 2.36 0.83 9.38
N SER A 108 2.41 1.83 10.27
CA SER A 108 3.25 1.75 11.48
C SER A 108 2.82 0.66 12.45
N GLU A 109 1.51 0.38 12.60
CA GLU A 109 1.02 -0.74 13.43
C GLU A 109 1.48 -2.11 12.86
N VAL A 110 1.60 -2.21 11.54
CA VAL A 110 2.12 -3.41 10.85
C VAL A 110 3.62 -3.55 11.12
N CYS A 111 4.37 -2.43 11.08
CA CYS A 111 5.79 -2.44 11.38
C CYS A 111 6.08 -2.84 12.83
N ASP A 112 5.26 -2.38 13.78
CA ASP A 112 5.37 -2.79 15.19
C ASP A 112 5.16 -4.31 15.34
N TRP A 113 4.19 -4.88 14.62
CA TRP A 113 3.95 -6.32 14.61
C TRP A 113 5.13 -7.09 13.98
N LEU A 114 5.58 -6.71 12.78
CA LEU A 114 6.68 -7.38 12.08
C LEU A 114 7.95 -7.37 12.89
N THR A 115 8.33 -6.23 13.46
CA THR A 115 9.53 -6.11 14.28
C THR A 115 9.44 -6.93 15.57
N SER A 116 8.24 -7.07 16.15
CA SER A 116 8.01 -7.97 17.30
C SER A 116 8.24 -9.44 16.96
N LYS A 117 8.15 -9.80 15.66
CA LYS A 117 8.43 -11.15 15.15
C LYS A 117 9.86 -11.32 14.63
N GLY A 118 10.71 -10.31 14.80
CA GLY A 118 12.08 -10.32 14.33
C GLY A 118 12.25 -10.09 12.82
N ILE A 119 11.24 -9.49 12.18
CA ILE A 119 11.24 -9.18 10.75
C ILE A 119 11.46 -7.68 10.57
N THR A 120 12.42 -7.29 9.74
CA THR A 120 12.59 -5.87 9.39
C THR A 120 11.39 -5.38 8.59
N CYS A 121 10.79 -4.27 9.03
CA CYS A 121 9.71 -3.62 8.30
C CYS A 121 10.23 -2.39 7.56
N VAL A 122 9.86 -2.26 6.29
CA VAL A 122 10.12 -1.06 5.50
C VAL A 122 8.77 -0.46 5.10
N LEU A 123 8.34 0.60 5.78
CA LEU A 123 7.10 1.28 5.47
C LEU A 123 7.31 2.22 4.30
N LEU A 124 6.62 1.97 3.20
CA LEU A 124 6.65 2.83 2.02
C LEU A 124 5.50 3.84 2.06
N LYS A 125 5.83 5.11 2.16
CA LYS A 125 4.93 6.24 1.89
C LYS A 125 5.03 6.54 0.40
N TYR A 126 4.26 5.81 -0.42
CA TYR A 126 4.28 5.95 -1.88
C TYR A 126 3.43 7.12 -2.35
N ARG A 127 3.64 7.54 -3.59
CA ARG A 127 2.91 8.67 -4.19
C ARG A 127 1.42 8.40 -4.32
N VAL A 128 0.63 9.32 -3.79
CA VAL A 128 -0.84 9.35 -3.92
C VAL A 128 -1.28 10.78 -4.23
N THR A 129 -2.41 10.90 -4.94
CA THR A 129 -3.00 12.20 -5.29
C THR A 129 -4.45 12.25 -4.85
N ASP A 130 -4.93 13.41 -4.43
CA ASP A 130 -6.33 13.64 -4.03
C ASP A 130 -7.31 13.67 -5.21
N VAL A 131 -6.82 13.61 -6.44
CA VAL A 131 -7.64 13.68 -7.67
C VAL A 131 -8.14 12.33 -8.16
N GLY A 132 -7.92 11.28 -7.37
CA GLY A 132 -8.29 9.92 -7.71
C GLY A 132 -7.12 9.12 -8.29
N PRO A 133 -7.30 7.80 -8.33
CA PRO A 133 -6.19 6.88 -8.45
C PRO A 133 -5.47 6.93 -9.79
N TYR A 134 -6.10 7.46 -10.87
CA TYR A 134 -5.46 7.35 -12.18
C TYR A 134 -5.95 8.34 -13.21
N PRO A 135 -5.21 8.52 -14.29
CA PRO A 135 -5.84 8.78 -15.56
C PRO A 135 -6.67 7.54 -15.91
N LYS A 136 -7.99 7.64 -15.81
CA LYS A 136 -8.97 6.56 -16.13
C LYS A 136 -8.84 5.96 -17.54
N SER A 137 -7.87 6.37 -18.30
CA SER A 137 -7.64 6.05 -19.71
C SER A 137 -6.19 5.71 -20.02
N GLY A 138 -5.33 5.50 -19.00
CA GLY A 138 -3.94 5.16 -19.23
C GLY A 138 -3.72 3.66 -19.45
N PRO A 139 -2.61 3.29 -20.12
CA PRO A 139 -2.17 1.91 -20.10
C PRO A 139 -1.87 1.49 -18.66
N TYR A 140 -2.13 0.24 -18.39
CA TYR A 140 -1.77 -0.38 -17.13
C TYR A 140 -0.25 -0.29 -16.89
N PRO A 141 0.19 -0.31 -15.65
CA PRO A 141 -0.59 -0.55 -14.43
C PRO A 141 -1.36 0.67 -13.96
N GLU A 142 -2.52 0.41 -13.39
CA GLU A 142 -3.27 1.42 -12.64
C GLU A 142 -2.35 2.03 -11.61
N SER A 143 -2.21 3.29 -11.45
CA SER A 143 -1.24 3.94 -10.55
C SER A 143 0.25 3.59 -10.82
N PRO A 144 0.78 3.89 -12.02
CA PRO A 144 2.16 3.60 -12.35
C PRO A 144 3.15 4.22 -11.35
N MET A 145 2.88 5.42 -10.83
CA MET A 145 3.73 6.08 -9.82
C MET A 145 3.92 5.23 -8.56
N ALA A 146 2.85 4.62 -8.04
CA ALA A 146 2.94 3.78 -6.85
C ALA A 146 3.77 2.51 -7.13
N LEU A 147 3.62 1.93 -8.33
CA LEU A 147 4.41 0.76 -8.73
C LEU A 147 5.88 1.11 -8.98
N GLU A 148 6.19 2.27 -9.56
CA GLU A 148 7.55 2.78 -9.68
C GLU A 148 8.21 2.93 -8.30
N ASP A 149 7.48 3.53 -7.35
CA ASP A 149 7.94 3.71 -5.98
C ASP A 149 8.16 2.37 -5.27
N ALA A 150 7.26 1.40 -5.49
CA ALA A 150 7.38 0.06 -4.93
C ALA A 150 8.57 -0.72 -5.53
N GLN A 151 8.74 -0.71 -6.86
CA GLN A 151 9.88 -1.32 -7.54
C GLN A 151 11.21 -0.71 -7.06
N ARG A 152 11.24 0.62 -6.92
CA ARG A 152 12.42 1.33 -6.41
C ARG A 152 12.73 0.92 -4.98
N THR A 153 11.72 0.88 -4.11
CA THR A 153 11.89 0.54 -2.70
C THR A 153 12.42 -0.88 -2.51
N VAL A 154 11.85 -1.87 -3.19
CA VAL A 154 12.35 -3.26 -3.10
C VAL A 154 13.79 -3.38 -3.59
N GLY A 155 14.15 -2.66 -4.66
CA GLY A 155 15.53 -2.57 -5.14
C GLY A 155 16.47 -1.95 -4.10
N LEU A 156 16.07 -0.84 -3.47
CA LEU A 156 16.84 -0.20 -2.39
C LEU A 156 17.01 -1.10 -1.18
N VAL A 157 15.95 -1.79 -0.73
CA VAL A 157 16.04 -2.73 0.40
C VAL A 157 17.04 -3.84 0.09
N ARG A 158 17.01 -4.40 -1.12
CA ARG A 158 17.95 -5.44 -1.54
C ARG A 158 19.38 -4.92 -1.66
N PHE A 159 19.56 -3.71 -2.14
CA PHE A 159 20.87 -3.06 -2.24
C PHE A 159 21.50 -2.80 -0.87
N HIS A 160 20.69 -2.40 0.11
CA HIS A 160 21.14 -2.15 1.50
C HIS A 160 21.00 -3.36 2.41
N ALA A 161 20.71 -4.55 1.88
CA ALA A 161 20.39 -5.74 2.69
C ALA A 161 21.49 -6.07 3.72
N ALA A 162 22.74 -6.03 3.32
CA ALA A 162 23.88 -6.28 4.21
C ALA A 162 24.00 -5.24 5.35
N GLU A 163 23.76 -3.96 5.04
CA GLU A 163 23.79 -2.86 6.01
C GLU A 163 22.68 -2.99 7.05
N TRP A 164 21.51 -3.45 6.62
CA TRP A 164 20.32 -3.57 7.49
C TRP A 164 20.14 -4.97 8.08
N HIS A 165 21.15 -5.86 7.94
CA HIS A 165 21.11 -7.24 8.40
C HIS A 165 19.91 -8.02 7.87
N ILE A 166 19.70 -7.93 6.54
CA ILE A 166 18.64 -8.61 5.79
C ILE A 166 19.30 -9.62 4.86
N ASP A 167 18.69 -10.80 4.71
CA ASP A 167 19.00 -11.73 3.63
C ASP A 167 18.36 -11.20 2.33
N PRO A 168 19.15 -10.89 1.27
CA PRO A 168 18.61 -10.36 0.02
C PRO A 168 17.63 -11.31 -0.71
N HIS A 169 17.52 -12.56 -0.26
CA HIS A 169 16.58 -13.57 -0.75
C HIS A 169 15.36 -13.78 0.16
N LYS A 170 15.17 -12.93 1.17
CA LYS A 170 14.03 -12.97 2.10
C LYS A 170 13.32 -11.63 2.20
N ILE A 171 13.12 -10.95 1.09
CA ILE A 171 12.46 -9.64 1.02
C ILE A 171 11.07 -9.81 0.41
N GLY A 172 10.05 -9.71 1.24
CA GLY A 172 8.66 -9.78 0.82
C GLY A 172 7.97 -8.43 0.74
N VAL A 173 6.72 -8.46 0.26
CA VAL A 173 5.81 -7.31 0.24
C VAL A 173 4.52 -7.66 0.96
N LEU A 174 3.93 -6.69 1.67
CA LEU A 174 2.64 -6.82 2.35
C LEU A 174 1.83 -5.56 2.08
N GLY A 175 0.57 -5.70 1.72
CA GLY A 175 -0.26 -4.54 1.45
C GLY A 175 -1.75 -4.79 1.66
N PHE A 176 -2.48 -3.69 1.82
CA PHE A 176 -3.88 -3.65 2.21
C PHE A 176 -4.71 -2.90 1.16
N SER A 177 -5.91 -3.38 0.83
CA SER A 177 -6.81 -2.67 -0.09
C SER A 177 -6.09 -2.29 -1.41
N ALA A 178 -5.98 -1.00 -1.75
CA ALA A 178 -5.17 -0.52 -2.87
C ALA A 178 -3.68 -0.93 -2.74
N GLY A 179 -3.12 -0.97 -1.52
CA GLY A 179 -1.78 -1.52 -1.27
C GLY A 179 -1.71 -3.02 -1.53
N GLY A 180 -2.80 -3.75 -1.31
CA GLY A 180 -2.95 -5.17 -1.71
C GLY A 180 -2.96 -5.36 -3.22
N HIS A 181 -3.58 -4.44 -3.98
CA HIS A 181 -3.41 -4.37 -5.42
C HIS A 181 -1.95 -4.11 -5.81
N LEU A 182 -1.28 -3.18 -5.12
CA LEU A 182 0.13 -2.89 -5.37
C LEU A 182 1.04 -4.10 -5.11
N VAL A 183 0.69 -4.96 -4.13
CA VAL A 183 1.36 -6.25 -3.91
C VAL A 183 1.23 -7.14 -5.16
N ALA A 184 0.04 -7.28 -5.73
CA ALA A 184 -0.18 -8.08 -6.93
C ALA A 184 0.54 -7.48 -8.15
N ALA A 185 0.50 -6.16 -8.31
CA ALA A 185 1.23 -5.45 -9.35
C ALA A 185 2.74 -5.67 -9.26
N MET A 186 3.32 -5.52 -8.06
CA MET A 186 4.74 -5.83 -7.80
C MET A 186 5.09 -7.29 -8.09
N SER A 187 4.20 -8.21 -7.74
CA SER A 187 4.39 -9.65 -7.94
C SER A 187 4.32 -10.10 -9.39
N THR A 188 3.86 -9.22 -10.30
CA THR A 188 3.65 -9.53 -11.72
C THR A 188 4.41 -8.61 -12.68
N HIS A 189 5.00 -7.51 -12.20
CA HIS A 189 5.74 -6.52 -13.01
C HIS A 189 7.17 -6.31 -12.50
N PHE A 190 7.82 -7.33 -12.00
CA PHE A 190 9.17 -7.23 -11.45
C PHE A 190 10.27 -7.41 -12.50
N ASP A 191 9.98 -7.94 -13.66
CA ASP A 191 10.93 -8.24 -14.74
C ASP A 191 11.38 -7.00 -15.50
N LYS A 192 10.56 -5.95 -15.48
CA LYS A 192 10.84 -4.67 -16.12
C LYS A 192 10.48 -3.51 -15.20
N ARG A 193 11.46 -2.65 -14.92
CA ARG A 193 11.21 -1.40 -14.22
C ARG A 193 10.41 -0.44 -15.10
N LEU A 194 9.49 0.30 -14.50
CA LEU A 194 8.66 1.28 -15.20
C LEU A 194 9.38 2.62 -15.39
N TYR A 195 10.53 2.81 -14.76
CA TYR A 195 11.33 4.03 -14.81
C TYR A 195 12.75 3.74 -15.30
N PRO A 196 13.45 4.74 -15.87
CA PRO A 196 14.87 4.63 -16.21
C PRO A 196 15.73 4.40 -14.97
N SER A 197 16.79 3.60 -15.09
CA SER A 197 17.74 3.37 -13.99
C SER A 197 18.34 4.69 -13.49
N VAL A 198 18.33 4.89 -12.18
CA VAL A 198 18.74 6.12 -11.49
C VAL A 198 20.13 5.96 -10.89
N ASP A 199 20.39 4.83 -10.23
CA ASP A 199 21.65 4.55 -9.54
C ASP A 199 21.98 3.05 -9.47
N ALA A 200 22.94 2.68 -8.63
CA ALA A 200 23.40 1.31 -8.48
C ALA A 200 22.33 0.35 -7.91
N ALA A 201 21.41 0.86 -7.08
CA ALA A 201 20.35 0.04 -6.50
C ALA A 201 19.37 -0.49 -7.57
N ASP A 202 19.28 0.16 -8.73
CA ASP A 202 18.43 -0.29 -9.82
C ASP A 202 18.99 -1.47 -10.62
N LYS A 203 20.21 -1.93 -10.29
CA LYS A 203 20.78 -3.18 -10.78
C LYS A 203 20.26 -4.38 -9.99
N GLU A 204 19.76 -4.15 -8.78
CA GLU A 204 19.18 -5.19 -7.94
C GLU A 204 17.80 -5.60 -8.47
N SER A 205 17.44 -6.86 -8.24
CA SER A 205 16.09 -7.35 -8.57
C SER A 205 15.04 -6.65 -7.71
N CYS A 206 13.95 -6.18 -8.33
CA CYS A 206 12.79 -5.71 -7.59
C CYS A 206 11.73 -6.80 -7.38
N ARG A 207 12.01 -8.07 -7.76
CA ARG A 207 11.09 -9.18 -7.52
C ARG A 207 10.98 -9.45 -6.00
N PRO A 208 9.76 -9.46 -5.43
CA PRO A 208 9.56 -9.91 -4.05
C PRO A 208 9.83 -11.42 -3.93
N ASP A 209 10.35 -11.87 -2.77
CA ASP A 209 10.58 -13.29 -2.51
C ASP A 209 9.29 -13.97 -1.99
N PHE A 210 8.37 -13.20 -1.42
CA PHE A 210 7.02 -13.60 -1.03
C PHE A 210 6.08 -12.39 -1.02
N ALA A 211 4.76 -12.64 -1.02
CA ALA A 211 3.74 -11.59 -1.09
C ALA A 211 2.57 -11.88 -0.15
N VAL A 212 2.06 -10.84 0.51
CA VAL A 212 0.89 -10.91 1.40
C VAL A 212 -0.12 -9.84 1.01
N GLY A 213 -1.30 -10.24 0.53
CA GLY A 213 -2.41 -9.34 0.18
C GLY A 213 -3.56 -9.46 1.18
N VAL A 214 -3.89 -8.35 1.85
CA VAL A 214 -4.98 -8.28 2.83
C VAL A 214 -6.09 -7.43 2.25
N TYR A 215 -7.29 -8.00 2.14
CA TYR A 215 -8.46 -7.41 1.43
C TYR A 215 -8.07 -6.65 0.15
N PRO A 216 -7.34 -7.28 -0.78
CA PRO A 216 -6.79 -6.59 -1.93
C PRO A 216 -7.89 -6.18 -2.91
N GLY A 217 -7.88 -4.90 -3.32
CA GLY A 217 -8.76 -4.36 -4.34
C GLY A 217 -8.28 -4.60 -5.77
N HIS A 218 -9.12 -4.27 -6.76
CA HIS A 218 -8.77 -4.12 -8.19
C HIS A 218 -8.14 -5.35 -8.89
N LEU A 219 -8.18 -6.54 -8.30
CA LEU A 219 -7.57 -7.75 -8.86
C LEU A 219 -8.39 -8.44 -9.95
N SER A 220 -9.66 -8.07 -10.09
CA SER A 220 -10.51 -8.43 -11.23
C SER A 220 -11.22 -7.19 -11.74
N LEU A 221 -11.72 -7.26 -12.96
CA LEU A 221 -12.52 -6.15 -13.49
C LEU A 221 -13.93 -6.19 -12.88
N THR A 222 -14.39 -5.05 -12.40
CA THR A 222 -15.81 -4.87 -12.12
C THR A 222 -16.59 -4.95 -13.43
N VAL A 223 -17.89 -5.30 -13.39
CA VAL A 223 -18.75 -5.31 -14.59
C VAL A 223 -18.75 -3.94 -15.28
N ALA A 224 -18.71 -2.85 -14.52
CA ALA A 224 -18.66 -1.51 -15.07
C ALA A 224 -17.35 -1.20 -15.82
N GLU A 225 -16.21 -1.65 -15.29
CA GLU A 225 -14.90 -1.49 -15.94
C GLU A 225 -14.78 -2.36 -17.19
N TRP A 226 -15.29 -3.59 -17.13
CA TRP A 226 -15.36 -4.46 -18.31
C TRP A 226 -16.20 -3.85 -19.41
N ASP A 227 -17.40 -3.35 -19.10
CA ASP A 227 -18.29 -2.70 -20.07
C ASP A 227 -17.67 -1.42 -20.63
N ALA A 228 -16.95 -0.64 -19.83
CA ALA A 228 -16.23 0.54 -20.29
C ALA A 228 -15.11 0.20 -21.27
N ARG A 229 -14.34 -0.88 -21.02
CA ARG A 229 -13.27 -1.37 -21.94
C ARG A 229 -13.86 -1.91 -23.26
N GLN A 230 -15.05 -2.51 -23.23
CA GLN A 230 -15.76 -2.99 -24.44
C GLN A 230 -16.52 -1.90 -25.20
N GLY A 231 -16.49 -0.64 -24.76
CA GLY A 231 -17.19 0.47 -25.39
C GLY A 231 -18.71 0.46 -25.20
N THR A 232 -19.24 -0.36 -24.31
CA THR A 232 -20.67 -0.46 -24.01
C THR A 232 -21.05 0.56 -22.94
N LYS A 233 -21.74 1.64 -23.38
CA LYS A 233 -22.27 2.68 -22.48
C LYS A 233 -23.59 2.21 -21.86
N LYS A 234 -23.56 1.45 -20.77
CA LYS A 234 -24.74 1.28 -19.92
C LYS A 234 -24.33 1.29 -18.45
N PHE A 235 -24.48 2.46 -17.85
CA PHE A 235 -24.49 2.60 -16.40
C PHE A 235 -25.83 2.10 -15.84
N ALA A 236 -25.83 1.01 -15.14
CA ALA A 236 -26.85 0.68 -14.17
C ALA A 236 -26.13 0.21 -12.91
N LEU A 237 -26.36 0.92 -11.79
CA LEU A 237 -25.88 0.51 -10.48
C LEU A 237 -26.47 -0.86 -10.13
N PRO A 238 -25.69 -1.75 -9.61
CA PRO A 238 -26.05 -3.13 -9.40
C PRO A 238 -26.71 -3.44 -8.07
N ASP A 239 -27.81 -4.15 -8.16
CA ASP A 239 -28.24 -5.02 -7.07
C ASP A 239 -27.31 -6.26 -7.02
N SER A 240 -26.59 -6.46 -5.92
CA SER A 240 -25.33 -7.18 -5.87
C SER A 240 -25.43 -8.71 -5.85
N ALA A 241 -26.60 -9.31 -5.85
CA ALA A 241 -26.72 -10.73 -5.53
C ALA A 241 -27.05 -11.66 -6.71
N HIS A 242 -27.61 -11.19 -7.83
CA HIS A 242 -28.09 -12.08 -8.89
C HIS A 242 -27.89 -11.50 -10.29
N ARG A 243 -26.65 -11.42 -10.79
CA ARG A 243 -26.36 -10.88 -12.13
C ARG A 243 -25.88 -11.93 -13.10
N PRO A 244 -26.39 -11.87 -14.36
CA PRO A 244 -25.70 -12.48 -15.48
C PRO A 244 -24.34 -11.79 -15.65
N GLY A 245 -23.23 -12.51 -15.46
CA GLY A 245 -21.87 -11.98 -15.53
C GLY A 245 -21.03 -12.23 -14.28
N ALA A 246 -21.54 -12.96 -13.27
CA ALA A 246 -20.76 -13.38 -12.11
C ALA A 246 -19.48 -14.13 -12.53
N ASP A 247 -19.51 -14.86 -13.64
CA ASP A 247 -18.33 -15.53 -14.20
C ASP A 247 -17.22 -14.54 -14.58
N LYS A 248 -17.57 -13.34 -15.06
CA LYS A 248 -16.61 -12.29 -15.42
C LYS A 248 -15.93 -11.64 -14.22
N GLN A 249 -16.56 -11.66 -13.05
CA GLN A 249 -15.94 -11.15 -11.82
C GLN A 249 -14.81 -12.06 -11.31
N LEU A 250 -14.75 -13.31 -11.79
CA LEU A 250 -13.64 -14.23 -11.55
C LEU A 250 -12.56 -14.16 -12.63
N GLU A 251 -12.72 -13.29 -13.63
CA GLU A 251 -11.64 -13.02 -14.58
C GLU A 251 -10.64 -12.07 -13.94
N LEU A 252 -9.38 -12.50 -13.95
CA LEU A 252 -8.27 -11.68 -13.46
C LEU A 252 -8.20 -10.37 -14.24
N ASN A 253 -7.85 -9.29 -13.57
CA ASN A 253 -7.49 -8.04 -14.24
C ASN A 253 -6.40 -8.35 -15.28
N PRO A 254 -6.63 -8.08 -16.60
CA PRO A 254 -5.72 -8.45 -17.69
C PRO A 254 -4.34 -7.81 -17.57
N ASP A 255 -4.23 -6.84 -16.72
CA ASP A 255 -2.98 -6.14 -16.45
C ASP A 255 -2.07 -6.90 -15.47
N LEU A 256 -2.58 -7.92 -14.78
CA LEU A 256 -1.79 -8.78 -13.89
C LEU A 256 -1.28 -10.01 -14.67
N HIS A 257 0.00 -10.02 -14.99
CA HIS A 257 0.63 -11.09 -15.75
C HIS A 257 1.26 -12.14 -14.84
N ILE A 258 0.44 -13.10 -14.40
CA ILE A 258 0.90 -14.17 -13.51
C ILE A 258 1.68 -15.22 -14.29
N THR A 259 2.86 -15.57 -13.79
CA THR A 259 3.72 -16.63 -14.31
C THR A 259 4.16 -17.54 -13.17
N ASN A 260 4.88 -18.63 -13.48
CA ASN A 260 5.50 -19.47 -12.47
C ASN A 260 6.66 -18.79 -11.71
N GLN A 261 7.04 -17.56 -12.11
CA GLN A 261 8.03 -16.72 -11.42
C GLN A 261 7.36 -15.74 -10.43
N THR A 262 6.02 -15.63 -10.45
CA THR A 262 5.27 -14.86 -9.44
C THR A 262 5.57 -15.44 -8.06
N PRO A 263 5.86 -14.62 -7.03
CA PRO A 263 6.29 -15.11 -5.72
C PRO A 263 5.19 -15.90 -5.01
N PRO A 264 5.53 -16.81 -4.07
CA PRO A 264 4.57 -17.40 -3.16
C PRO A 264 3.69 -16.33 -2.51
N THR A 265 2.38 -16.55 -2.47
CA THR A 265 1.41 -15.52 -2.11
C THR A 265 0.45 -15.99 -1.02
N PHE A 266 0.23 -15.13 -0.02
CA PHE A 266 -0.78 -15.29 1.03
C PHE A 266 -1.89 -14.25 0.88
N LEU A 267 -3.15 -14.65 0.99
CA LEU A 267 -4.32 -13.79 0.81
C LEU A 267 -5.28 -13.89 2.01
N VAL A 268 -5.81 -12.74 2.44
CA VAL A 268 -6.85 -12.67 3.48
C VAL A 268 -8.00 -11.80 3.01
N GLN A 269 -9.25 -12.25 3.21
CA GLN A 269 -10.44 -11.49 2.85
C GLN A 269 -11.61 -11.79 3.78
N ALA A 270 -12.49 -10.81 3.96
CA ALA A 270 -13.81 -10.98 4.57
C ALA A 270 -14.90 -11.03 3.50
N GLN A 271 -15.85 -11.96 3.64
CA GLN A 271 -16.96 -12.10 2.70
C GLN A 271 -17.92 -10.90 2.74
N ASP A 272 -18.05 -10.27 3.91
CA ASP A 272 -18.90 -9.10 4.14
C ASP A 272 -18.21 -7.76 3.84
N ASP A 273 -17.05 -7.79 3.19
CA ASP A 273 -16.40 -6.59 2.68
C ASP A 273 -17.25 -5.94 1.58
N HIS A 274 -17.69 -4.71 1.84
CA HIS A 274 -18.55 -3.94 0.94
C HIS A 274 -17.79 -2.88 0.12
N VAL A 275 -16.48 -2.76 0.34
CA VAL A 275 -15.59 -1.87 -0.41
C VAL A 275 -14.91 -2.64 -1.52
N ASP A 276 -14.17 -3.70 -1.17
CA ASP A 276 -13.47 -4.56 -2.10
C ASP A 276 -14.10 -5.95 -2.17
N SER A 277 -14.63 -6.26 -3.34
CA SER A 277 -15.35 -7.51 -3.56
C SER A 277 -14.50 -8.73 -3.29
N VAL A 278 -15.07 -9.73 -2.63
CA VAL A 278 -14.49 -11.07 -2.43
C VAL A 278 -14.02 -11.74 -3.74
N TYR A 279 -14.59 -11.34 -4.87
CA TYR A 279 -14.18 -11.86 -6.18
C TYR A 279 -12.78 -11.41 -6.59
N PHE A 280 -12.28 -10.30 -6.09
CA PHE A 280 -10.93 -9.81 -6.38
C PHE A 280 -9.85 -10.81 -5.96
N PRO A 281 -9.72 -11.15 -4.68
CA PRO A 281 -8.72 -12.13 -4.26
C PRO A 281 -9.02 -13.54 -4.78
N LEU A 282 -10.28 -13.92 -5.02
CA LEU A 282 -10.62 -15.21 -5.61
C LEU A 282 -10.12 -15.34 -7.05
N ALA A 283 -10.30 -14.30 -7.89
CA ALA A 283 -9.79 -14.30 -9.25
C ALA A 283 -8.25 -14.44 -9.28
N TYR A 284 -7.58 -13.69 -8.40
CA TYR A 284 -6.13 -13.74 -8.26
C TYR A 284 -5.64 -15.10 -7.78
N TYR A 285 -6.27 -15.65 -6.73
CA TYR A 285 -5.98 -16.99 -6.21
C TYR A 285 -6.09 -18.06 -7.31
N ILE A 286 -7.20 -18.07 -8.07
CA ILE A 286 -7.41 -19.02 -9.17
C ILE A 286 -6.30 -18.89 -10.22
N ALA A 287 -5.90 -17.68 -10.56
CA ALA A 287 -4.84 -17.44 -11.54
C ALA A 287 -3.45 -17.89 -11.02
N LEU A 288 -3.15 -17.65 -9.73
CA LEU A 288 -1.91 -18.11 -9.08
C LEU A 288 -1.80 -19.64 -9.11
N ILE A 289 -2.85 -20.36 -8.71
CA ILE A 289 -2.81 -21.84 -8.72
C ILE A 289 -2.71 -22.41 -10.13
N LYS A 290 -3.35 -21.78 -11.14
CA LYS A 290 -3.20 -22.17 -12.56
C LYS A 290 -1.74 -22.00 -13.03
N ALA A 291 -1.04 -20.99 -12.55
CA ALA A 291 0.37 -20.75 -12.83
C ALA A 291 1.32 -21.61 -11.95
N ARG A 292 0.77 -22.44 -11.06
CA ARG A 292 1.52 -23.28 -10.10
C ARG A 292 2.34 -22.48 -9.10
N VAL A 293 1.87 -21.29 -8.74
CA VAL A 293 2.45 -20.49 -7.67
C VAL A 293 1.97 -21.03 -6.33
N PRO A 294 2.85 -21.31 -5.36
CA PRO A 294 2.46 -21.68 -4.01
C PRO A 294 1.59 -20.56 -3.38
N THR A 295 0.35 -20.89 -3.03
CA THR A 295 -0.60 -19.87 -2.59
C THR A 295 -1.44 -20.40 -1.44
N GLU A 296 -1.59 -19.58 -0.39
CA GLU A 296 -2.50 -19.82 0.73
C GLU A 296 -3.52 -18.68 0.79
N MET A 297 -4.79 -19.00 1.06
CA MET A 297 -5.87 -18.02 1.14
C MET A 297 -6.81 -18.33 2.31
N HIS A 298 -7.12 -17.30 3.10
CA HIS A 298 -8.09 -17.39 4.20
C HIS A 298 -9.27 -16.44 3.93
N MET A 299 -10.47 -17.05 3.94
CA MET A 299 -11.73 -16.34 3.76
C MET A 299 -12.52 -16.40 5.06
N TYR A 300 -12.92 -15.24 5.58
CA TYR A 300 -13.73 -15.12 6.78
C TYR A 300 -15.14 -14.65 6.42
N ALA A 301 -16.15 -15.13 7.16
CA ALA A 301 -17.53 -14.71 6.93
C ALA A 301 -17.75 -13.22 7.28
N GLN A 302 -17.03 -12.73 8.29
CA GLN A 302 -17.17 -11.38 8.84
C GLN A 302 -15.81 -10.74 9.08
N GLY A 303 -15.74 -9.44 8.90
CA GLY A 303 -14.55 -8.61 9.10
C GLY A 303 -14.70 -7.23 8.48
N GLY A 304 -15.53 -7.12 7.44
CA GLY A 304 -15.68 -5.89 6.67
C GLY A 304 -14.40 -5.51 5.94
N HIS A 305 -14.21 -4.21 5.69
CA HIS A 305 -13.02 -3.63 5.09
C HIS A 305 -12.18 -2.90 6.13
N ALA A 306 -10.87 -2.75 5.86
CA ALA A 306 -9.92 -1.98 6.67
C ALA A 306 -9.81 -2.46 8.14
N PHE A 307 -9.88 -3.77 8.40
CA PHE A 307 -9.71 -4.30 9.76
C PHE A 307 -8.27 -4.18 10.28
N GLY A 308 -7.26 -4.10 9.41
CA GLY A 308 -5.84 -3.99 9.79
C GLY A 308 -5.39 -5.08 10.77
N LEU A 309 -4.63 -4.67 11.79
CA LEU A 309 -4.19 -5.55 12.88
C LEU A 309 -4.93 -5.31 14.21
N ARG A 310 -5.87 -4.34 14.22
CA ARG A 310 -6.58 -3.96 15.45
C ARG A 310 -7.54 -5.06 15.85
N ARG A 311 -7.34 -5.61 17.06
CA ARG A 311 -8.08 -6.77 17.53
C ARG A 311 -9.54 -6.44 17.82
N THR A 312 -10.42 -7.33 17.39
CA THR A 312 -11.86 -7.37 17.70
C THR A 312 -12.22 -8.76 18.24
N SER A 313 -13.48 -9.03 18.49
CA SER A 313 -13.96 -10.37 18.84
C SER A 313 -14.09 -11.31 17.64
N LEU A 314 -13.85 -10.83 16.41
CA LEU A 314 -14.00 -11.64 15.20
C LEU A 314 -12.73 -12.47 14.92
N PRO A 315 -12.89 -13.72 14.44
CA PRO A 315 -11.75 -14.60 14.12
C PRO A 315 -10.75 -14.03 13.12
N ILE A 316 -11.20 -13.12 12.23
CA ILE A 316 -10.34 -12.52 11.21
C ILE A 316 -9.16 -11.76 11.84
N THR A 317 -9.26 -11.30 13.07
CA THR A 317 -8.17 -10.57 13.74
C THR A 317 -6.95 -11.43 14.08
N ASP A 318 -7.04 -12.75 13.91
CA ASP A 318 -5.94 -13.69 14.09
C ASP A 318 -5.15 -13.95 12.79
N TRP A 319 -5.46 -13.26 11.70
CA TRP A 319 -4.76 -13.41 10.42
C TRP A 319 -3.24 -13.18 10.51
N PRO A 320 -2.69 -12.30 11.38
CA PRO A 320 -1.24 -12.11 11.48
C PRO A 320 -0.52 -13.37 11.96
N ASP A 321 -1.15 -14.15 12.85
CA ASP A 321 -0.59 -15.41 13.34
C ASP A 321 -0.56 -16.49 12.23
N LEU A 322 -1.51 -16.43 11.29
CA LEU A 322 -1.51 -17.31 10.11
C LEU A 322 -0.37 -16.94 9.13
N VAL A 323 -0.16 -15.65 8.88
CA VAL A 323 0.97 -15.18 8.06
C VAL A 323 2.30 -15.61 8.67
N GLU A 324 2.48 -15.45 9.98
CA GLU A 324 3.72 -15.89 10.66
C GLU A 324 3.97 -17.40 10.44
N ARG A 325 2.95 -18.24 10.61
CA ARG A 325 3.08 -19.69 10.37
C ARG A 325 3.38 -20.00 8.92
N TRP A 326 2.69 -19.31 7.99
CA TRP A 326 2.94 -19.48 6.56
C TRP A 326 4.37 -19.10 6.18
N LEU A 327 4.90 -17.99 6.69
CA LEU A 327 6.29 -17.56 6.45
C LEU A 327 7.30 -18.63 6.92
N LYS A 328 7.03 -19.31 8.02
CA LYS A 328 7.84 -20.47 8.48
C LYS A 328 7.74 -21.64 7.50
N THR A 329 6.51 -21.94 7.02
CA THR A 329 6.26 -23.04 6.07
C THR A 329 7.02 -22.87 4.76
N ILE A 330 7.14 -21.62 4.27
CA ILE A 330 7.86 -21.31 3.02
C ILE A 330 9.35 -20.98 3.25
N GLY A 331 9.85 -21.12 4.49
CA GLY A 331 11.27 -20.94 4.85
C GLY A 331 11.76 -19.49 4.86
N MET A 332 10.86 -18.51 4.89
CA MET A 332 11.25 -17.10 4.95
C MET A 332 11.67 -16.65 6.35
N VAL A 333 11.09 -17.25 7.38
CA VAL A 333 11.51 -17.06 8.78
C VAL A 333 11.82 -18.40 9.43
N SER A 334 12.77 -18.41 10.35
CA SER A 334 13.12 -19.60 11.14
C SER A 334 12.07 -19.85 12.24
N GLU A 335 11.96 -21.10 12.69
CA GLU A 335 11.13 -21.48 13.82
C GLU A 335 11.52 -20.76 15.14
#